data_ac38c1faf346cafeb0fd5755101f3abd
#
_entry.id   ac38c1faf346cafeb0fd5755101f3abd
#
_cell.length_a   1.000
_cell.length_b   1.000
_cell.length_c   1.000
_cell.angle_alpha   90.00
_cell.angle_beta   90.00
_cell.angle_gamma   90.00
#
_symmetry.space_group_name_H-M   'P 1'
#
loop_
_entity.id
_entity.type
_entity.pdbx_description
1 polymer ?
#
loop_
_entity_poly.entity_id
_entity_poly.type
_entity_poly.pdbx_seq_one_letter_code
_entity_poly.pdbx_strand_id
1 'polypeptide(L)'
;MVPYRPEHVERYHEWMQSPDLLEATGSEPLSLKEEYEMQQSWRDDPSKCTFIVLAKEKCDMGATMENLDSQEDNDFVNRNLDAMVGDVNLFLSEQDSEDVSDEQEGFSTTDENENEKMQAEVDIMIAERWGQRKGIGKEATSLMIQYATSHLNIARFFCKINEDNTPSRNMFQKSLGFIQCDYAECFRQYEYELRRTSGDSVETLLGSRVIESFQCRVSPQLES
;
A
#
# COMPACT_ATOMS: atom_id res chain seq x y z
N MET A 1 -7.03 8.53 0.86
CA MET A 1 -5.61 8.44 0.49
C MET A 1 -5.32 9.45 -0.60
N VAL A 2 -4.11 10.03 -0.61
CA VAL A 2 -3.63 10.96 -1.63
C VAL A 2 -2.22 10.54 -2.07
N PRO A 3 -1.80 10.79 -3.33
CA PRO A 3 -0.43 10.48 -3.76
C PRO A 3 0.61 11.17 -2.89
N TYR A 4 1.75 10.50 -2.65
CA TYR A 4 2.86 11.08 -1.89
C TYR A 4 3.50 12.22 -2.69
N ARG A 5 3.48 13.43 -2.14
CA ARG A 5 3.97 14.67 -2.77
C ARG A 5 5.02 15.36 -1.91
N PRO A 6 5.82 16.30 -2.46
CA PRO A 6 6.82 17.04 -1.70
C PRO A 6 6.28 17.77 -0.47
N GLU A 7 5.01 18.24 -0.51
CA GLU A 7 4.35 18.93 0.58
C GLU A 7 4.18 18.05 1.84
N HIS A 8 4.18 16.74 1.68
CA HIS A 8 4.04 15.78 2.79
C HIS A 8 5.39 15.49 3.48
N VAL A 9 6.53 15.80 2.83
CA VAL A 9 7.86 15.30 3.24
C VAL A 9 8.26 15.78 4.63
N GLU A 10 8.02 17.05 4.97
CA GLU A 10 8.37 17.56 6.30
C GLU A 10 7.66 16.78 7.41
N ARG A 11 6.35 16.53 7.24
CA ARG A 11 5.58 15.76 8.21
C ARG A 11 6.00 14.30 8.25
N TYR A 12 6.29 13.70 7.09
CA TYR A 12 6.81 12.34 6.99
C TYR A 12 8.15 12.20 7.70
N HIS A 13 9.06 13.16 7.47
CA HIS A 13 10.35 13.22 8.13
C HIS A 13 10.24 13.29 9.67
N GLU A 14 9.27 14.05 10.21
CA GLU A 14 9.00 14.07 11.65
C GLU A 14 8.66 12.66 12.18
N TRP A 15 7.86 11.89 11.47
CA TRP A 15 7.54 10.49 11.84
C TRP A 15 8.80 9.62 11.84
N MET A 16 9.65 9.77 10.82
CA MET A 16 10.86 8.97 10.64
C MET A 16 12.01 9.39 11.58
N GLN A 17 11.77 10.30 12.52
CA GLN A 17 12.64 10.52 13.67
C GLN A 17 12.33 9.58 14.85
N SER A 18 11.25 8.80 14.78
CA SER A 18 10.88 7.86 15.83
C SER A 18 11.62 6.53 15.67
N PRO A 19 12.45 6.12 16.65
CA PRO A 19 13.12 4.81 16.60
C PRO A 19 12.16 3.63 16.47
N ASP A 20 10.99 3.72 17.12
CA ASP A 20 9.96 2.68 17.07
C ASP A 20 9.41 2.50 15.64
N LEU A 21 9.25 3.60 14.89
CA LEU A 21 8.77 3.56 13.51
C LEU A 21 9.86 3.07 12.57
N LEU A 22 11.10 3.53 12.73
CA LEU A 22 12.25 3.06 11.95
C LEU A 22 12.43 1.54 12.09
N GLU A 23 12.36 1.02 13.32
CA GLU A 23 12.43 -0.42 13.56
C GLU A 23 11.25 -1.18 12.94
N ALA A 24 10.02 -0.64 13.09
CA ALA A 24 8.82 -1.29 12.58
C ALA A 24 8.76 -1.35 11.05
N THR A 25 9.33 -0.35 10.36
CA THR A 25 9.39 -0.24 8.90
C THR A 25 10.70 -0.76 8.30
N GLY A 26 11.68 -1.17 9.13
CA GLY A 26 13.00 -1.57 8.68
C GLY A 26 13.79 -0.45 7.99
N SER A 27 13.48 0.82 8.33
CA SER A 27 14.04 2.00 7.70
C SER A 27 15.23 2.55 8.49
N GLU A 28 16.13 3.25 7.80
CA GLU A 28 17.20 4.02 8.43
C GLU A 28 16.83 5.51 8.49
N PRO A 29 17.33 6.25 9.49
CA PRO A 29 17.06 7.69 9.60
C PRO A 29 17.74 8.44 8.45
N LEU A 30 16.98 9.28 7.78
CA LEU A 30 17.45 10.17 6.71
C LEU A 30 17.47 11.62 7.18
N SER A 31 18.34 12.44 6.58
CA SER A 31 18.22 13.89 6.69
C SER A 31 16.99 14.36 5.89
N LEU A 32 16.47 15.54 6.22
CA LEU A 32 15.34 16.11 5.48
C LEU A 32 15.60 16.22 3.97
N LYS A 33 16.85 16.52 3.58
CA LYS A 33 17.23 16.58 2.16
C LYS A 33 17.12 15.21 1.50
N GLU A 34 17.61 14.16 2.15
CA GLU A 34 17.53 12.79 1.65
C GLU A 34 16.08 12.31 1.58
N GLU A 35 15.20 12.73 2.52
CA GLU A 35 13.76 12.45 2.43
C GLU A 35 13.11 13.06 1.19
N TYR A 36 13.45 14.30 0.82
CA TYR A 36 12.99 14.90 -0.43
C TYR A 36 13.53 14.16 -1.66
N GLU A 37 14.79 13.75 -1.65
CA GLU A 37 15.41 12.98 -2.73
C GLU A 37 14.75 11.59 -2.84
N MET A 38 14.47 10.94 -1.72
CA MET A 38 13.74 9.67 -1.65
C MET A 38 12.31 9.83 -2.21
N GLN A 39 11.55 10.84 -1.78
CA GLN A 39 10.20 11.09 -2.27
C GLN A 39 10.20 11.28 -3.79
N GLN A 40 11.14 12.04 -4.33
CA GLN A 40 11.25 12.23 -5.78
C GLN A 40 11.58 10.92 -6.49
N SER A 41 12.55 10.15 -5.97
CA SER A 41 12.91 8.84 -6.51
C SER A 41 11.71 7.88 -6.51
N TRP A 42 10.95 7.84 -5.43
CA TRP A 42 9.78 6.95 -5.33
C TRP A 42 8.65 7.35 -6.27
N ARG A 43 8.44 8.66 -6.47
CA ARG A 43 7.45 9.16 -7.44
C ARG A 43 7.80 8.78 -8.87
N ASP A 44 9.09 8.81 -9.21
CA ASP A 44 9.59 8.59 -10.58
C ASP A 44 9.84 7.10 -10.88
N ASP A 45 9.76 6.21 -9.86
CA ASP A 45 9.97 4.78 -9.98
C ASP A 45 8.64 4.04 -10.28
N PRO A 46 8.48 3.46 -11.49
CA PRO A 46 7.24 2.77 -11.86
C PRO A 46 6.98 1.49 -11.04
N SER A 47 7.99 0.96 -10.35
CA SER A 47 7.83 -0.19 -9.46
C SER A 47 7.28 0.18 -8.08
N LYS A 48 7.04 1.47 -7.82
CA LYS A 48 6.56 1.95 -6.52
C LYS A 48 5.25 2.71 -6.64
N CYS A 49 4.35 2.45 -5.71
CA CYS A 49 3.09 3.15 -5.61
C CYS A 49 2.83 3.54 -4.16
N THR A 50 2.99 4.84 -3.84
CA THR A 50 2.95 5.37 -2.48
C THR A 50 1.82 6.36 -2.30
N PHE A 51 0.97 6.14 -1.28
CA PHE A 51 -0.08 7.05 -0.88
C PHE A 51 0.07 7.45 0.59
N ILE A 52 -0.15 8.73 0.86
CA ILE A 52 -0.35 9.23 2.22
C ILE A 52 -1.79 8.96 2.65
N VAL A 53 -1.94 8.43 3.85
CA VAL A 53 -3.23 8.16 4.48
C VAL A 53 -3.66 9.37 5.29
N LEU A 54 -4.85 9.92 4.96
CA LEU A 54 -5.47 11.02 5.68
C LEU A 54 -6.63 10.50 6.51
N ALA A 55 -6.73 10.93 7.75
CA ALA A 55 -7.89 10.63 8.61
C ALA A 55 -9.07 11.50 8.21
N LYS A 56 -10.14 10.88 7.69
CA LYS A 56 -11.32 11.56 7.15
C LYS A 56 -11.95 12.56 8.13
N GLU A 57 -11.97 12.22 9.40
CA GLU A 57 -12.52 13.09 10.45
C GLU A 57 -11.75 14.39 10.69
N LYS A 58 -10.52 14.48 10.18
CA LYS A 58 -9.68 15.68 10.26
C LYS A 58 -9.53 16.39 8.93
N CYS A 59 -10.04 15.81 7.84
CA CYS A 59 -9.92 16.41 6.52
C CYS A 59 -10.83 17.62 6.37
N ASP A 60 -10.25 18.73 5.93
CA ASP A 60 -10.99 19.86 5.37
C ASP A 60 -11.34 19.54 3.92
N MET A 61 -12.59 19.15 3.69
CA MET A 61 -13.08 18.78 2.35
C MET A 61 -13.38 19.99 1.48
N GLY A 62 -13.33 21.22 2.03
CA GLY A 62 -13.67 22.44 1.30
C GLY A 62 -15.12 22.48 0.81
N ALA A 63 -15.54 23.60 0.26
CA ALA A 63 -16.82 23.73 -0.39
C ALA A 63 -16.69 23.26 -1.86
N THR A 64 -17.28 22.11 -2.18
CA THR A 64 -17.45 21.52 -3.53
C THR A 64 -16.24 20.95 -4.23
N MET A 65 -16.22 19.61 -4.33
CA MET A 65 -15.26 18.81 -5.10
C MET A 65 -15.73 18.60 -6.56
N GLU A 66 -16.28 19.60 -7.24
CA GLU A 66 -16.86 19.39 -8.57
C GLU A 66 -15.91 19.61 -9.74
N ASN A 67 -14.78 20.32 -9.54
CA ASN A 67 -13.78 20.53 -10.60
C ASN A 67 -12.39 20.64 -9.95
N LEU A 68 -11.65 19.53 -9.85
CA LEU A 68 -10.26 19.56 -9.40
C LEU A 68 -9.35 19.89 -10.59
N ASP A 69 -8.98 21.14 -10.71
CA ASP A 69 -7.84 21.58 -11.49
C ASP A 69 -6.55 21.33 -10.65
N SER A 70 -5.39 21.19 -11.30
CA SER A 70 -4.10 20.88 -10.64
C SER A 70 -3.71 21.84 -9.50
N GLN A 71 -4.23 23.07 -9.50
CA GLN A 71 -4.03 24.05 -8.45
C GLN A 71 -4.84 23.70 -7.18
N GLU A 72 -6.09 23.25 -7.37
CA GLU A 72 -6.97 22.85 -6.24
C GLU A 72 -6.47 21.59 -5.53
N ASP A 73 -5.78 20.70 -6.24
CA ASP A 73 -5.14 19.52 -5.66
C ASP A 73 -4.03 19.90 -4.66
N ASN A 74 -3.20 20.90 -4.98
CA ASN A 74 -2.16 21.38 -4.08
C ASN A 74 -2.76 22.09 -2.86
N ASP A 75 -3.81 22.87 -3.06
CA ASP A 75 -4.53 23.54 -1.97
C ASP A 75 -5.20 22.53 -1.04
N PHE A 76 -5.75 21.44 -1.58
CA PHE A 76 -6.29 20.35 -0.78
C PHE A 76 -5.21 19.69 0.07
N VAL A 77 -4.05 19.37 -0.52
CA VAL A 77 -2.93 18.76 0.22
C VAL A 77 -2.48 19.67 1.36
N ASN A 78 -2.21 20.94 1.08
CA ASN A 78 -1.71 21.90 2.09
C ASN A 78 -2.70 22.11 3.24
N ARG A 79 -4.01 22.13 2.98
CA ARG A 79 -5.03 22.26 4.04
C ARG A 79 -5.14 21.00 4.89
N ASN A 80 -4.68 19.84 4.39
CA ASN A 80 -4.90 18.55 5.04
C ASN A 80 -3.62 17.90 5.59
N LEU A 81 -2.52 18.63 5.70
CA LEU A 81 -1.27 18.11 6.30
C LEU A 81 -1.50 17.62 7.74
N ASP A 82 -2.33 18.32 8.53
CA ASP A 82 -2.68 17.92 9.91
C ASP A 82 -3.60 16.68 9.96
N ALA A 83 -4.18 16.29 8.84
CA ALA A 83 -4.97 15.07 8.73
C ALA A 83 -4.13 13.83 8.38
N MET A 84 -2.85 14.01 8.05
CA MET A 84 -1.93 12.90 7.78
C MET A 84 -1.82 11.98 8.99
N VAL A 85 -1.92 10.66 8.77
CA VAL A 85 -1.91 9.67 9.83
C VAL A 85 -0.93 8.53 9.59
N GLY A 86 -0.48 8.36 8.35
CA GLY A 86 0.44 7.32 7.92
C GLY A 86 0.55 7.27 6.41
N ASP A 87 1.08 6.18 5.91
CA ASP A 87 1.22 5.90 4.48
C ASP A 87 0.92 4.43 4.17
N VAL A 88 0.67 4.14 2.89
CA VAL A 88 0.54 2.79 2.36
C VAL A 88 1.27 2.70 1.03
N ASN A 89 2.05 1.63 0.88
CA ASN A 89 2.95 1.43 -0.24
C ASN A 89 2.70 0.09 -0.93
N LEU A 90 2.96 0.07 -2.24
CA LEU A 90 3.17 -1.16 -3.01
C LEU A 90 4.55 -1.10 -3.67
N PHE A 91 5.29 -2.17 -3.55
CA PHE A 91 6.53 -2.41 -4.27
C PHE A 91 6.28 -3.54 -5.26
N LEU A 92 6.28 -3.19 -6.54
CA LEU A 92 5.94 -4.09 -7.64
C LEU A 92 7.17 -4.89 -8.09
N SER A 93 7.00 -6.18 -8.30
CA SER A 93 8.04 -7.05 -8.87
C SER A 93 7.42 -8.16 -9.72
N GLU A 94 8.22 -8.77 -10.57
CA GLU A 94 7.82 -10.01 -11.23
C GLU A 94 7.94 -11.17 -10.23
N GLN A 95 7.04 -12.13 -10.32
CA GLN A 95 7.11 -13.36 -9.55
C GLN A 95 8.19 -14.27 -10.17
N ASP A 96 9.15 -14.72 -9.35
CA ASP A 96 10.17 -15.67 -9.81
C ASP A 96 9.51 -16.99 -10.23
N SER A 97 9.91 -17.50 -11.39
CA SER A 97 9.35 -18.71 -11.99
C SER A 97 9.72 -20.02 -11.26
N GLU A 98 10.45 -19.94 -10.14
CA GLU A 98 10.87 -21.11 -9.37
C GLU A 98 9.83 -21.61 -8.36
N ASP A 99 8.78 -20.83 -8.07
CA ASP A 99 7.72 -21.21 -7.12
C ASP A 99 6.53 -21.97 -7.74
N VAL A 100 6.58 -22.26 -9.03
CA VAL A 100 5.62 -23.15 -9.68
C VAL A 100 6.14 -24.58 -9.57
N SER A 101 5.80 -25.27 -8.49
CA SER A 101 6.08 -26.70 -8.33
C SER A 101 5.62 -27.48 -9.56
N ASP A 102 6.59 -28.11 -10.24
CA ASP A 102 6.42 -29.09 -11.30
C ASP A 102 5.43 -30.21 -10.88
N GLU A 103 4.18 -30.06 -11.20
CA GLU A 103 3.27 -31.20 -11.43
C GLU A 103 2.22 -30.83 -12.48
N GLN A 104 2.62 -30.78 -13.73
CA GLN A 104 1.87 -31.31 -14.88
C GLN A 104 2.57 -30.89 -16.18
N GLU A 105 3.38 -31.82 -16.71
CA GLU A 105 3.77 -31.78 -18.12
C GLU A 105 2.51 -31.99 -18.97
N GLY A 106 2.20 -31.06 -19.84
CA GLY A 106 1.25 -31.30 -20.89
C GLY A 106 0.54 -30.07 -21.42
N PHE A 107 1.03 -29.64 -22.60
CA PHE A 107 0.36 -28.76 -23.54
C PHE A 107 0.67 -27.26 -23.44
N SER A 108 1.69 -26.85 -24.18
CA SER A 108 1.96 -25.44 -24.47
C SER A 108 0.83 -24.86 -25.33
N THR A 109 0.09 -23.91 -24.78
CA THR A 109 -0.63 -22.92 -25.57
C THR A 109 -0.07 -21.56 -25.23
N THR A 110 0.55 -20.98 -26.25
CA THR A 110 1.04 -19.60 -26.33
C THR A 110 -0.07 -18.58 -25.99
N ASP A 111 0.30 -17.49 -25.34
CA ASP A 111 -0.31 -16.16 -25.31
C ASP A 111 -1.30 -15.75 -24.19
N GLU A 112 -1.54 -16.52 -23.14
CA GLU A 112 -2.49 -16.03 -22.09
C GLU A 112 -1.90 -15.77 -20.69
N ASN A 113 -0.61 -16.02 -20.42
CA ASN A 113 -0.07 -16.06 -19.04
C ASN A 113 0.98 -15.00 -18.67
N GLU A 114 1.22 -13.96 -19.46
CA GLU A 114 2.13 -12.88 -19.02
C GLU A 114 1.54 -12.02 -17.90
N ASN A 115 0.21 -12.02 -17.74
CA ASN A 115 -0.50 -11.21 -16.75
C ASN A 115 -0.55 -11.84 -15.34
N GLU A 116 -0.14 -13.08 -15.15
CA GLU A 116 -0.16 -13.74 -13.84
C GLU A 116 1.16 -13.64 -13.06
N LYS A 117 2.14 -12.91 -13.59
CA LYS A 117 3.50 -12.84 -13.03
C LYS A 117 3.77 -11.67 -12.10
N MET A 118 2.88 -10.67 -12.04
CA MET A 118 3.11 -9.50 -11.20
C MET A 118 2.70 -9.74 -9.76
N GLN A 119 3.59 -9.40 -8.84
CA GLN A 119 3.34 -9.39 -7.40
C GLN A 119 3.64 -8.02 -6.80
N ALA A 120 3.05 -7.76 -5.64
CA ALA A 120 3.24 -6.52 -4.91
C ALA A 120 3.48 -6.80 -3.42
N GLU A 121 4.58 -6.30 -2.89
CA GLU A 121 4.77 -6.17 -1.45
C GLU A 121 3.92 -5.00 -0.94
N VAL A 122 3.10 -5.27 0.07
CA VAL A 122 2.21 -4.27 0.69
C VAL A 122 2.82 -3.84 2.00
N ASP A 123 3.12 -2.56 2.13
CA ASP A 123 3.58 -1.96 3.38
C ASP A 123 2.57 -0.90 3.86
N ILE A 124 2.35 -0.83 5.17
CA ILE A 124 1.42 0.09 5.82
C ILE A 124 1.98 0.58 7.15
N MET A 125 2.09 1.89 7.29
CA MET A 125 2.46 2.53 8.54
C MET A 125 1.33 3.46 9.02
N ILE A 126 0.89 3.31 10.26
CA ILE A 126 0.06 4.29 10.96
C ILE A 126 0.94 4.97 12.01
N ALA A 127 1.55 6.08 11.61
CA ALA A 127 2.53 6.81 12.40
C ALA A 127 1.91 7.53 13.60
N GLU A 128 0.75 8.12 13.40
CA GLU A 128 0.07 8.89 14.44
C GLU A 128 -0.62 7.96 15.46
N ARG A 129 -0.21 8.03 16.72
CA ARG A 129 -0.78 7.21 17.81
C ARG A 129 -2.29 7.35 17.95
N TRP A 130 -2.81 8.56 17.73
CA TRP A 130 -4.26 8.81 17.79
C TRP A 130 -5.04 8.12 16.66
N GLY A 131 -4.38 7.79 15.54
CA GLY A 131 -4.94 7.06 14.40
C GLY A 131 -4.90 5.54 14.55
N GLN A 132 -4.06 5.03 15.45
CA GLN A 132 -3.89 3.60 15.64
C GLN A 132 -5.13 2.94 16.27
N ARG A 133 -5.36 1.64 15.97
CA ARG A 133 -6.48 0.82 16.47
C ARG A 133 -7.88 1.32 16.13
N LYS A 134 -8.01 2.25 15.18
CA LYS A 134 -9.28 2.76 14.65
C LYS A 134 -9.72 2.10 13.35
N GLY A 135 -9.00 1.10 12.87
CA GLY A 135 -9.27 0.43 11.60
C GLY A 135 -8.71 1.14 10.38
N ILE A 136 -8.07 2.30 10.53
CA ILE A 136 -7.53 3.11 9.42
C ILE A 136 -6.52 2.30 8.59
N GLY A 137 -5.60 1.57 9.22
CA GLY A 137 -4.63 0.73 8.52
C GLY A 137 -5.31 -0.36 7.67
N LYS A 138 -6.31 -1.06 8.23
CA LYS A 138 -7.10 -2.04 7.49
C LYS A 138 -7.78 -1.41 6.28
N GLU A 139 -8.43 -0.26 6.48
CA GLU A 139 -9.14 0.46 5.43
C GLU A 139 -8.19 0.90 4.31
N ALA A 140 -7.06 1.53 4.68
CA ALA A 140 -6.05 1.97 3.71
C ALA A 140 -5.47 0.81 2.90
N THR A 141 -5.09 -0.29 3.57
CA THR A 141 -4.60 -1.50 2.89
C THR A 141 -5.65 -2.09 1.95
N SER A 142 -6.92 -2.16 2.37
CA SER A 142 -8.00 -2.66 1.51
C SER A 142 -8.20 -1.80 0.26
N LEU A 143 -8.17 -0.48 0.40
CA LEU A 143 -8.25 0.47 -0.72
C LEU A 143 -7.06 0.34 -1.68
N MET A 144 -5.87 0.11 -1.13
CA MET A 144 -4.67 -0.08 -1.93
C MET A 144 -4.74 -1.38 -2.75
N ILE A 145 -5.16 -2.48 -2.13
CA ILE A 145 -5.38 -3.76 -2.82
C ILE A 145 -6.45 -3.60 -3.90
N GLN A 146 -7.55 -2.91 -3.62
CA GLN A 146 -8.59 -2.63 -4.60
C GLN A 146 -8.05 -1.83 -5.79
N TYR A 147 -7.29 -0.77 -5.54
CA TYR A 147 -6.65 0.02 -6.57
C TYR A 147 -5.72 -0.83 -7.44
N ALA A 148 -4.82 -1.60 -6.82
CA ALA A 148 -3.86 -2.44 -7.51
C ALA A 148 -4.54 -3.54 -8.35
N THR A 149 -5.57 -4.18 -7.80
CA THR A 149 -6.35 -5.20 -8.51
C THR A 149 -7.05 -4.63 -9.75
N SER A 150 -7.54 -3.38 -9.65
CA SER A 150 -8.29 -2.75 -10.74
C SER A 150 -7.41 -2.12 -11.83
N HIS A 151 -6.18 -1.68 -11.49
CA HIS A 151 -5.36 -0.87 -12.38
C HIS A 151 -3.99 -1.49 -12.70
N LEU A 152 -3.44 -2.35 -11.83
CA LEU A 152 -2.09 -2.86 -11.95
C LEU A 152 -2.04 -4.38 -12.24
N ASN A 153 -3.19 -5.05 -12.31
CA ASN A 153 -3.33 -6.48 -12.58
C ASN A 153 -2.39 -7.37 -11.75
N ILE A 154 -2.34 -7.13 -10.44
CA ILE A 154 -1.51 -7.89 -9.50
C ILE A 154 -2.17 -9.24 -9.21
N ALA A 155 -1.36 -10.31 -9.29
CA ALA A 155 -1.79 -11.68 -8.99
C ALA A 155 -1.52 -12.09 -7.54
N ARG A 156 -0.44 -11.57 -6.94
CA ARG A 156 -0.02 -11.89 -5.57
C ARG A 156 0.26 -10.61 -4.80
N PHE A 157 -0.40 -10.44 -3.66
CA PHE A 157 -0.03 -9.46 -2.65
C PHE A 157 0.70 -10.18 -1.52
N PHE A 158 1.79 -9.63 -1.02
CA PHE A 158 2.47 -10.18 0.15
C PHE A 158 2.96 -9.07 1.08
N CYS A 159 3.24 -9.41 2.32
CA CYS A 159 3.83 -8.48 3.29
C CYS A 159 4.76 -9.24 4.23
N LYS A 160 5.79 -8.55 4.71
CA LYS A 160 6.75 -9.03 5.70
C LYS A 160 6.53 -8.30 7.01
N ILE A 161 6.35 -9.05 8.09
CA ILE A 161 5.97 -8.47 9.38
C ILE A 161 6.84 -9.07 10.48
N ASN A 162 7.46 -8.20 11.28
CA ASN A 162 8.27 -8.60 12.43
C ASN A 162 7.45 -9.48 13.38
N GLU A 163 8.10 -10.47 13.97
CA GLU A 163 7.49 -11.49 14.82
C GLU A 163 6.73 -10.89 16.02
N ASP A 164 7.22 -9.81 16.59
CA ASP A 164 6.64 -9.11 17.73
C ASP A 164 5.51 -8.11 17.33
N ASN A 165 5.41 -7.75 16.04
CA ASN A 165 4.34 -6.85 15.56
C ASN A 165 2.99 -7.60 15.45
N THR A 166 2.50 -8.09 16.59
CA THR A 166 1.23 -8.80 16.70
C THR A 166 0.02 -8.01 16.15
N PRO A 167 -0.08 -6.68 16.32
CA PRO A 167 -1.18 -5.90 15.73
C PRO A 167 -1.26 -6.02 14.21
N SER A 168 -0.16 -5.83 13.49
CA SER A 168 -0.10 -5.96 12.02
C SER A 168 -0.37 -7.40 11.57
N ARG A 169 0.24 -8.40 12.22
CA ARG A 169 -0.02 -9.81 11.93
C ARG A 169 -1.50 -10.17 12.05
N ASN A 170 -2.17 -9.73 13.12
CA ASN A 170 -3.60 -9.94 13.30
C ASN A 170 -4.44 -9.21 12.23
N MET A 171 -4.04 -8.00 11.82
CA MET A 171 -4.73 -7.24 10.79
C MET A 171 -4.67 -7.96 9.45
N PHE A 172 -3.47 -8.32 8.98
CA PHE A 172 -3.32 -9.00 7.72
C PHE A 172 -3.98 -10.38 7.72
N GLN A 173 -3.72 -11.21 8.74
CA GLN A 173 -4.22 -12.57 8.79
C GLN A 173 -5.73 -12.66 9.06
N LYS A 174 -6.22 -11.96 10.12
CA LYS A 174 -7.61 -12.14 10.57
C LYS A 174 -8.61 -11.20 9.92
N SER A 175 -8.14 -10.00 9.49
CA SER A 175 -9.04 -8.98 8.98
C SER A 175 -8.98 -8.83 7.46
N LEU A 176 -7.82 -9.13 6.83
CA LEU A 176 -7.58 -9.01 5.39
C LEU A 176 -7.48 -10.36 4.68
N GLY A 177 -7.46 -11.48 5.43
CA GLY A 177 -7.48 -12.82 4.86
C GLY A 177 -6.15 -13.31 4.28
N PHE A 178 -5.04 -12.64 4.59
CA PHE A 178 -3.72 -13.12 4.19
C PHE A 178 -3.37 -14.43 4.90
N ILE A 179 -2.68 -15.32 4.21
CA ILE A 179 -2.22 -16.61 4.70
C ILE A 179 -0.72 -16.52 4.95
N GLN A 180 -0.24 -17.03 6.09
CA GLN A 180 1.18 -17.14 6.33
C GLN A 180 1.80 -18.16 5.36
N CYS A 181 2.82 -17.73 4.60
CA CYS A 181 3.50 -18.56 3.61
C CYS A 181 4.95 -18.85 3.97
N ASP A 182 5.63 -17.97 4.71
CA ASP A 182 7.04 -18.17 5.07
C ASP A 182 7.40 -17.55 6.44
N TYR A 183 8.59 -17.87 6.95
CA TYR A 183 9.21 -17.29 8.13
C TYR A 183 10.72 -17.21 7.97
N ALA A 184 11.25 -16.01 7.90
CA ALA A 184 12.68 -15.73 7.81
C ALA A 184 13.31 -15.64 9.22
N GLU A 185 13.93 -16.72 9.70
CA GLU A 185 14.54 -16.78 11.05
C GLU A 185 15.59 -15.69 11.28
N CYS A 186 16.43 -15.40 10.27
CA CYS A 186 17.51 -14.41 10.40
C CYS A 186 17.00 -12.98 10.62
N PHE A 187 15.80 -12.66 10.12
CA PHE A 187 15.15 -11.38 10.28
C PHE A 187 14.03 -11.38 11.32
N ARG A 188 13.65 -12.57 11.83
CA ARG A 188 12.50 -12.77 12.71
C ARG A 188 11.22 -12.17 12.12
N GLN A 189 10.98 -12.43 10.82
CA GLN A 189 9.85 -11.89 10.07
C GLN A 189 9.00 -13.03 9.50
N TYR A 190 7.68 -12.88 9.64
CA TYR A 190 6.70 -13.70 8.95
C TYR A 190 6.37 -13.08 7.61
N GLU A 191 6.25 -13.89 6.56
CA GLU A 191 5.66 -13.50 5.29
C GLU A 191 4.23 -14.00 5.23
N TYR A 192 3.34 -13.12 4.81
CA TYR A 192 1.93 -13.41 4.56
C TYR A 192 1.59 -13.05 3.13
N GLU A 193 0.71 -13.83 2.49
CA GLU A 193 0.30 -13.58 1.12
C GLU A 193 -1.22 -13.64 0.95
N LEU A 194 -1.70 -12.94 -0.07
CA LEU A 194 -3.05 -13.00 -0.60
C LEU A 194 -2.93 -13.17 -2.11
N ARG A 195 -3.37 -14.33 -2.63
CA ARG A 195 -3.34 -14.65 -4.06
C ARG A 195 -4.71 -14.42 -4.67
N ARG A 196 -4.71 -13.82 -5.85
CA ARG A 196 -5.89 -13.67 -6.68
C ARG A 196 -5.97 -14.86 -7.63
N THR A 197 -7.14 -15.48 -7.73
CA THR A 197 -7.43 -16.47 -8.77
C THR A 197 -8.14 -15.82 -9.96
N SER A 198 -7.97 -16.39 -11.15
CA SER A 198 -8.65 -15.92 -12.37
C SER A 198 -10.15 -15.82 -12.15
N GLY A 199 -10.69 -14.60 -12.23
CA GLY A 199 -12.13 -14.33 -12.04
C GLY A 199 -12.53 -13.83 -10.65
N ASP A 200 -11.59 -13.72 -9.69
CA ASP A 200 -11.88 -13.13 -8.40
C ASP A 200 -12.13 -11.61 -8.56
N SER A 201 -13.31 -11.17 -8.10
CA SER A 201 -13.54 -9.76 -7.87
C SER A 201 -12.82 -9.30 -6.60
N VAL A 202 -12.59 -8.00 -6.46
CA VAL A 202 -12.04 -7.41 -5.22
C VAL A 202 -12.91 -7.78 -4.00
N GLU A 203 -14.23 -7.89 -4.21
CA GLU A 203 -15.20 -8.31 -3.19
C GLU A 203 -14.96 -9.75 -2.72
N THR A 204 -14.57 -10.62 -3.64
CA THR A 204 -14.23 -12.02 -3.31
C THR A 204 -12.92 -12.06 -2.52
N LEU A 205 -11.91 -11.27 -2.89
CA LEU A 205 -10.61 -11.23 -2.23
C LEU A 205 -10.67 -10.69 -0.80
N LEU A 206 -11.38 -9.58 -0.59
CA LEU A 206 -11.39 -8.87 0.69
C LEU A 206 -12.65 -9.12 1.54
N GLY A 207 -13.61 -9.88 0.98
CA GLY A 207 -14.92 -10.09 1.58
C GLY A 207 -15.84 -8.86 1.50
N SER A 208 -17.14 -9.10 1.37
CA SER A 208 -18.17 -8.07 1.07
C SER A 208 -18.30 -6.90 2.05
N ARG A 209 -17.61 -6.91 3.18
CA ARG A 209 -17.73 -5.91 4.23
C ARG A 209 -16.86 -4.66 4.04
N VAL A 210 -15.95 -4.64 3.06
CA VAL A 210 -14.96 -3.56 2.90
C VAL A 210 -15.40 -2.51 1.87
N ILE A 211 -16.35 -2.83 1.01
CA ILE A 211 -16.61 -2.08 -0.24
C ILE A 211 -17.70 -1.03 -0.14
N GLU A 212 -18.50 -1.00 0.91
CA GLU A 212 -19.70 -0.13 0.98
C GLU A 212 -19.46 1.39 1.08
N SER A 213 -18.24 1.88 1.14
CA SER A 213 -18.02 3.31 1.45
C SER A 213 -17.06 4.11 0.56
N PHE A 214 -16.51 3.61 -0.55
CA PHE A 214 -15.40 4.33 -1.19
C PHE A 214 -15.58 4.65 -2.67
N GLN A 215 -15.72 5.96 -2.95
CA GLN A 215 -15.30 6.55 -4.22
C GLN A 215 -13.83 6.92 -4.12
N CYS A 216 -12.94 6.06 -4.60
CA CYS A 216 -11.53 6.40 -4.80
C CYS A 216 -11.44 7.33 -6.03
N ARG A 217 -11.05 8.58 -5.82
CA ARG A 217 -10.69 9.50 -6.91
C ARG A 217 -9.18 9.45 -7.08
N VAL A 218 -8.71 8.54 -7.90
CA VAL A 218 -7.35 8.56 -8.43
C VAL A 218 -7.41 9.18 -9.81
N SER A 219 -6.82 10.35 -9.97
CA SER A 219 -6.60 10.90 -11.31
C SER A 219 -5.59 10.02 -12.04
N PRO A 220 -5.88 9.55 -13.26
CA PRO A 220 -4.96 8.72 -14.02
C PRO A 220 -3.80 9.59 -14.53
N GLN A 221 -2.67 9.57 -13.85
CA GLN A 221 -1.40 10.13 -14.34
C GLN A 221 -0.41 9.03 -14.72
N LEU A 222 -0.90 7.93 -15.26
CA LEU A 222 -0.06 6.85 -15.81
C LEU A 222 -0.32 6.62 -17.31
N GLU A 223 -0.79 7.67 -18.04
CA GLU A 223 -0.80 7.63 -19.50
C GLU A 223 0.13 8.73 -20.05
N SER A 224 1.41 8.42 -20.25
CA SER A 224 2.23 8.93 -21.35
C SER A 224 3.63 8.30 -21.31
#